data_b18d7f9ede8f75245623fb4fde2b0efc
#
_entry.id   b18d7f9ede8f75245623fb4fde2b0efc
#
_cell.length_a   1.000
_cell.length_b   1.000
_cell.length_c   1.000
_cell.angle_alpha   90.00
_cell.angle_beta   90.00
_cell.angle_gamma   90.00
#
_symmetry.space_group_name_H-M   'P 1'
#
loop_
_entity.id
_entity.type
_entity.pdbx_description
1 polymer ?
#
loop_
_entity_poly.entity_id
_entity_poly.type
_entity_poly.pdbx_seq_one_letter_code
_entity_poly.pdbx_strand_id
1 'polypeptide(L)'
;MEILKTLRKTCKERKIPIISLATENFLXKLLRKHKPKICLEIXGAVGYSSIYMGELLNTRGGKITSFEVSYPAYQESLQNIKESHCHNIISYPYDVRQAPIKKLVQGPVDFVFIDGQKSQYGEYMEIIEKITSPHTVIVIDDVIKYYNKLIXLYXYLEKKQINYKVVQLEPDDGVMIINSELRT
;
A
#
# COMPACT_ATOMS: atom_id res chain seq x y z
N MET A 1 -13.66 -12.65 -1.30
CA MET A 1 -14.04 -13.12 0.05
C MET A 1 -15.28 -12.41 0.54
N GLU A 2 -16.11 -13.10 1.33
CA GLU A 2 -17.30 -12.49 1.93
C GLU A 2 -16.96 -11.33 2.85
N ILE A 3 -15.88 -11.47 3.63
CA ILE A 3 -15.45 -10.40 4.55
C ILE A 3 -15.14 -9.09 3.80
N LEU A 4 -14.50 -9.16 2.63
CA LEU A 4 -14.20 -7.94 1.86
C LEU A 4 -15.46 -7.22 1.39
N LYS A 5 -16.49 -7.98 1.00
CA LYS A 5 -17.80 -7.40 0.61
C LYS A 5 -18.45 -6.70 1.80
N THR A 6 -18.48 -7.38 2.95
CA THR A 6 -19.03 -6.83 4.19
C THR A 6 -18.27 -5.58 4.61
N LEU A 7 -16.95 -5.66 4.61
CA LEU A 7 -16.09 -4.56 5.04
C LEU A 7 -16.25 -3.34 4.11
N ARG A 8 -16.30 -3.56 2.78
CA ARG A 8 -16.54 -2.46 1.82
C ARG A 8 -17.89 -1.78 2.08
N LYS A 9 -18.94 -2.57 2.34
CA LYS A 9 -20.28 -2.02 2.66
C LYS A 9 -20.20 -1.18 3.94
N THR A 10 -19.64 -1.73 5.01
CA THR A 10 -19.50 -1.06 6.30
C THR A 10 -18.68 0.23 6.19
N CYS A 11 -17.56 0.17 5.47
CA CYS A 11 -16.73 1.37 5.25
C CYS A 11 -17.50 2.45 4.51
N LYS A 12 -18.28 2.08 3.49
CA LYS A 12 -19.10 3.02 2.74
C LYS A 12 -20.13 3.70 3.67
N GLU A 13 -20.84 2.91 4.48
CA GLU A 13 -21.84 3.42 5.43
C GLU A 13 -21.23 4.36 6.48
N ARG A 14 -20.03 4.04 6.95
CA ARG A 14 -19.31 4.81 7.97
C ARG A 14 -18.44 5.92 7.37
N LYS A 15 -18.42 6.05 6.06
CA LYS A 15 -17.58 7.03 5.32
C LYS A 15 -16.08 6.87 5.62
N ILE A 16 -15.64 5.62 5.78
CA ILE A 16 -14.21 5.30 5.93
C ILE A 16 -13.64 5.11 4.53
N PRO A 17 -12.62 5.90 4.14
CA PRO A 17 -12.03 5.74 2.81
C PRO A 17 -11.28 4.40 2.70
N ILE A 18 -11.51 3.70 1.61
CA ILE A 18 -10.78 2.48 1.23
C ILE A 18 -10.50 2.53 -0.27
N ILE A 19 -9.56 1.75 -0.72
CA ILE A 19 -9.18 1.70 -2.14
C ILE A 19 -10.41 1.44 -3.04
N SER A 20 -10.40 2.04 -4.22
CA SER A 20 -11.47 1.89 -5.19
C SER A 20 -11.42 0.49 -5.85
N LEU A 21 -12.51 0.12 -6.53
CA LEU A 21 -12.52 -1.11 -7.31
C LEU A 21 -11.50 -1.06 -8.46
N ALA A 22 -11.26 0.13 -9.01
CA ALA A 22 -10.26 0.29 -10.06
C ALA A 22 -8.85 0.05 -9.50
N THR A 23 -8.55 0.58 -8.31
CA THR A 23 -7.27 0.34 -7.61
C THR A 23 -7.13 -1.16 -7.26
N GLU A 24 -8.19 -1.81 -6.76
CA GLU A 24 -8.17 -3.26 -6.50
C GLU A 24 -7.77 -4.05 -7.76
N ASN A 25 -8.46 -3.79 -8.87
CA ASN A 25 -8.20 -4.49 -10.12
C ASN A 25 -6.77 -4.25 -10.61
N PHE A 26 -6.26 -3.06 -10.40
CA PHE A 26 -4.89 -2.70 -10.76
C PHE A 26 -3.89 -3.45 -9.88
N LEU A 27 -4.10 -3.47 -8.59
CA LEU A 27 -3.26 -4.26 -7.68
C LEU A 27 -3.27 -5.75 -8.02
N UNK A 28 -4.30 -6.35 -8.36
CA UNK A 28 -4.39 -7.53 -8.70
C UNK A 28 -3.56 -7.88 -9.69
N LYS A 29 -3.62 -7.09 -10.87
CA LYS A 29 -2.75 -7.31 -12.05
C LYS A 29 -1.27 -7.30 -11.69
N LEU A 30 -0.84 -6.29 -10.93
CA LEU A 30 0.56 -6.16 -10.53
C LEU A 30 1.02 -7.32 -9.65
N LEU A 31 0.24 -7.70 -8.63
CA LEU A 31 0.61 -8.80 -7.73
C LEU A 31 0.69 -10.14 -8.46
N ARG A 32 -0.19 -10.37 -9.44
CA ARG A 32 -0.14 -11.57 -10.27
C ARG A 32 1.09 -11.59 -11.18
N LYS A 33 1.44 -10.43 -11.74
CA LYS A 33 2.58 -10.27 -12.64
C LYS A 33 3.91 -10.44 -11.90
N HIS A 34 4.07 -9.72 -10.79
CA HIS A 34 5.36 -9.64 -10.08
C HIS A 34 5.55 -10.74 -9.03
N LYS A 35 4.46 -11.34 -8.53
CA LYS A 35 4.48 -12.44 -7.55
C LYS A 35 5.38 -12.15 -6.34
N PRO A 36 5.23 -10.97 -5.71
CA PRO A 36 6.13 -10.60 -4.62
C PRO A 36 5.98 -11.51 -3.40
N LYS A 37 7.06 -11.63 -2.64
CA LYS A 37 7.10 -12.43 -1.40
C LYS A 37 7.04 -11.56 -0.15
N ILE A 38 7.65 -10.38 -0.19
CA ILE A 38 7.69 -9.47 0.96
C ILE A 38 7.09 -8.14 0.53
N CYS A 39 5.91 -7.84 1.05
CA CYS A 39 5.17 -6.63 0.72
C CYS A 39 5.10 -5.70 1.92
N LEU A 40 5.13 -4.42 1.65
CA LEU A 40 4.97 -3.35 2.64
C LEU A 40 3.75 -2.52 2.27
N GLU A 41 2.93 -2.16 3.26
CA GLU A 41 1.83 -1.23 3.10
C GLU A 41 1.97 -0.07 4.09
N ILE A 42 1.77 1.14 3.58
CA ILE A 42 1.71 2.35 4.43
C ILE A 42 0.30 2.92 4.32
N UNK A 43 -0.42 2.81 5.59
CA UNK A 43 -1.58 3.22 5.73
C UNK A 43 -2.48 2.21 5.45
N GLY A 44 -2.62 1.39 6.33
CA GLY A 44 -3.49 0.23 6.29
C GLY A 44 -4.92 0.49 6.70
N ALA A 45 -5.19 1.62 7.35
CA ALA A 45 -6.49 1.99 7.87
C ALA A 45 -7.16 0.82 8.62
N VAL A 46 -8.38 0.46 8.27
CA VAL A 46 -9.10 -0.66 8.91
C VAL A 46 -8.74 -2.03 8.31
N GLY A 47 -7.70 -2.10 7.47
CA GLY A 47 -7.16 -3.36 6.97
C GLY A 47 -7.75 -3.87 5.67
N TYR A 48 -8.56 -3.08 4.98
CA TYR A 48 -9.22 -3.52 3.74
C TYR A 48 -8.19 -3.93 2.67
N SER A 49 -7.30 -3.02 2.31
CA SER A 49 -6.26 -3.27 1.29
C SER A 49 -5.28 -4.36 1.73
N SER A 50 -4.93 -4.38 3.03
CA SER A 50 -4.07 -5.45 3.59
C SER A 50 -4.68 -6.83 3.36
N ILE A 51 -5.98 -6.98 3.68
CA ILE A 51 -6.69 -8.27 3.52
C ILE A 51 -6.80 -8.61 2.03
N TYR A 52 -7.15 -7.64 1.18
CA TYR A 52 -7.26 -7.85 -0.26
C TYR A 52 -5.95 -8.37 -0.85
N MET A 53 -4.85 -7.68 -0.55
CA MET A 53 -3.53 -8.09 -1.03
C MET A 53 -3.07 -9.40 -0.37
N GLY A 54 -3.32 -9.55 0.93
CA GLY A 54 -2.95 -10.76 1.68
C GLY A 54 -3.57 -12.02 1.09
N GLU A 55 -4.84 -11.96 0.71
CA GLU A 55 -5.52 -13.07 0.06
C GLU A 55 -4.85 -13.45 -1.26
N LEU A 56 -4.53 -12.44 -2.09
CA LEU A 56 -3.88 -12.67 -3.37
C LEU A 56 -2.48 -13.30 -3.22
N LEU A 57 -1.77 -12.95 -2.15
CA LEU A 57 -0.40 -13.41 -1.90
C LEU A 57 -0.35 -14.75 -1.16
N ASN A 58 -1.37 -15.10 -0.41
CA ASN A 58 -1.38 -16.26 0.48
C ASN A 58 -1.07 -17.58 -0.27
N THR A 59 -1.67 -17.75 -1.45
CA THR A 59 -1.47 -18.96 -2.26
C THR A 59 -0.03 -19.13 -2.74
N ARG A 60 0.81 -18.11 -2.59
CA ARG A 60 2.19 -18.10 -3.08
C ARG A 60 3.22 -17.89 -1.97
N GLY A 61 2.75 -17.91 -0.72
CA GLY A 61 3.61 -17.70 0.44
C GLY A 61 4.10 -16.27 0.62
N GLY A 62 3.44 -15.30 0.00
CA GLY A 62 3.78 -13.88 0.19
C GLY A 62 3.24 -13.35 1.49
N LYS A 63 3.94 -12.38 2.07
CA LYS A 63 3.60 -11.76 3.36
C LYS A 63 3.49 -10.25 3.22
N ILE A 64 2.64 -9.65 4.06
CA ILE A 64 2.46 -8.19 4.11
C ILE A 64 2.77 -7.68 5.51
N THR A 65 3.57 -6.62 5.59
CA THR A 65 3.70 -5.79 6.78
C THR A 65 2.99 -4.48 6.51
N SER A 66 2.00 -4.13 7.34
CA SER A 66 1.20 -2.91 7.21
C SER A 66 1.45 -1.99 8.39
N PHE A 67 1.50 -0.69 8.14
CA PHE A 67 1.64 0.34 9.17
C PHE A 67 0.43 1.25 9.18
N GLU A 68 -0.13 1.49 10.38
CA GLU A 68 -1.28 2.39 10.57
C GLU A 68 -1.07 3.26 11.80
N VAL A 69 -1.04 4.58 11.60
CA VAL A 69 -0.76 5.53 12.67
C VAL A 69 -1.96 5.78 13.59
N SER A 70 -3.19 5.63 13.05
CA SER A 70 -4.41 5.80 13.85
C SER A 70 -4.64 4.54 14.69
N TYR A 71 -4.45 4.65 16.00
CA TYR A 71 -4.61 3.50 16.89
C TYR A 71 -6.01 2.87 16.82
N PRO A 72 -7.11 3.66 16.78
CA PRO A 72 -8.44 3.04 16.60
C PRO A 72 -8.58 2.27 15.27
N ALA A 73 -8.06 2.82 14.16
CA ALA A 73 -8.11 2.13 12.87
C ALA A 73 -7.25 0.86 12.91
N TYR A 74 -6.07 0.92 13.53
CA TYR A 74 -5.21 -0.24 13.73
C TYR A 74 -5.93 -1.33 14.52
N GLN A 75 -6.58 -0.99 15.65
CA GLN A 75 -7.33 -1.98 16.45
C GLN A 75 -8.42 -2.66 15.62
N GLU A 76 -9.14 -1.87 14.83
CA GLU A 76 -10.16 -2.41 13.93
C GLU A 76 -9.52 -3.31 12.85
N SER A 77 -8.37 -2.90 12.31
CA SER A 77 -7.67 -3.72 11.30
C SER A 77 -7.28 -5.09 11.86
N LEU A 78 -6.82 -5.16 13.11
CA LEU A 78 -6.49 -6.45 13.75
C LEU A 78 -7.69 -7.38 13.80
N GLN A 79 -8.86 -6.85 14.15
CA GLN A 79 -10.08 -7.64 14.20
C GLN A 79 -10.47 -8.13 12.80
N ASN A 80 -10.43 -7.24 11.81
CA ASN A 80 -10.76 -7.58 10.41
C ASN A 80 -9.80 -8.62 9.84
N ILE A 81 -8.48 -8.47 10.11
CA ILE A 81 -7.46 -9.43 9.68
C ILE A 81 -7.73 -10.80 10.30
N LYS A 82 -8.04 -10.84 11.59
CA LYS A 82 -8.37 -12.08 12.29
C LYS A 82 -9.58 -12.77 11.64
N GLU A 83 -10.63 -12.01 11.37
CA GLU A 83 -11.86 -12.53 10.75
C GLU A 83 -11.65 -12.98 9.30
N SER A 84 -10.67 -12.42 8.60
CA SER A 84 -10.36 -12.82 7.23
C SER A 84 -9.63 -14.17 7.15
N HIS A 85 -9.08 -14.64 8.26
CA HIS A 85 -8.21 -15.83 8.31
C HIS A 85 -6.96 -15.71 7.43
N CYS A 86 -6.54 -14.48 7.08
CA CYS A 86 -5.27 -14.24 6.38
C CYS A 86 -4.12 -14.21 7.40
N HIS A 87 -3.37 -15.31 7.49
CA HIS A 87 -2.29 -15.44 8.47
C HIS A 87 -0.95 -14.85 7.98
N ASN A 88 -0.94 -14.27 6.80
CA ASN A 88 0.26 -13.70 6.18
C ASN A 88 0.32 -12.18 6.27
N ILE A 89 -0.46 -11.57 7.17
CA ILE A 89 -0.52 -10.12 7.38
C ILE A 89 -0.07 -9.79 8.80
N ILE A 90 0.87 -8.86 8.92
CA ILE A 90 1.27 -8.30 10.22
C ILE A 90 1.00 -6.80 10.16
N SER A 91 0.21 -6.28 11.10
CA SER A 91 -0.06 -4.86 11.19
C SER A 91 0.61 -4.26 12.43
N TYR A 92 1.13 -3.05 12.32
CA TYR A 92 1.81 -2.34 13.39
C TYR A 92 1.21 -0.95 13.62
N PRO A 93 1.03 -0.53 14.90
CA PRO A 93 0.47 0.80 15.24
C PRO A 93 1.58 1.87 15.26
N TYR A 94 2.24 2.07 14.15
CA TYR A 94 3.34 3.03 14.07
C TYR A 94 3.16 4.00 12.92
N ASP A 95 3.54 5.22 13.17
CA ASP A 95 3.94 6.10 12.08
C ASP A 95 5.22 5.49 11.48
N VAL A 96 5.15 5.11 10.20
CA VAL A 96 6.28 4.43 9.54
C VAL A 96 7.56 5.26 9.61
N ARG A 97 7.43 6.60 9.71
CA ARG A 97 8.58 7.51 9.80
C ARG A 97 9.36 7.32 11.09
N GLN A 98 8.72 6.81 12.13
CA GLN A 98 9.32 6.60 13.46
C GLN A 98 9.53 5.12 13.76
N ALA A 99 9.08 4.24 12.88
CA ALA A 99 9.17 2.80 13.08
C ALA A 99 10.60 2.30 12.90
N PRO A 100 11.05 1.32 13.70
CA PRO A 100 12.34 0.65 13.46
C PRO A 100 12.18 -0.32 12.28
N ILE A 101 11.97 0.25 11.08
CA ILE A 101 11.49 -0.49 9.90
C ILE A 101 12.37 -1.69 9.55
N LYS A 102 13.70 -1.57 9.69
CA LYS A 102 14.64 -2.67 9.41
C LYS A 102 14.48 -3.86 10.36
N LYS A 103 13.92 -3.62 11.55
CA LYS A 103 13.65 -4.70 12.52
C LYS A 103 12.28 -5.35 12.30
N LEU A 104 11.31 -4.53 11.85
CA LEU A 104 9.93 -4.98 11.72
C LEU A 104 9.66 -5.66 10.37
N VAL A 105 10.38 -5.24 9.32
CA VAL A 105 10.22 -5.80 7.98
C VAL A 105 11.43 -6.70 7.67
N GLN A 106 11.18 -7.98 7.52
CA GLN A 106 12.25 -8.98 7.34
C GLN A 106 12.55 -9.21 5.87
N GLY A 107 13.77 -8.90 5.47
CA GLY A 107 14.27 -9.14 4.11
C GLY A 107 14.02 -7.95 3.17
N PRO A 108 14.56 -8.04 1.97
CA PRO A 108 14.32 -6.99 0.98
C PRO A 108 12.87 -7.02 0.53
N VAL A 109 12.25 -5.83 0.52
CA VAL A 109 10.83 -5.68 0.12
C VAL A 109 10.73 -5.77 -1.41
N ASP A 110 9.80 -6.58 -1.90
CA ASP A 110 9.56 -6.76 -3.33
C ASP A 110 8.49 -5.81 -3.86
N PHE A 111 7.56 -5.40 -2.99
CA PHE A 111 6.39 -4.62 -3.40
C PHE A 111 6.00 -3.67 -2.26
N VAL A 112 5.75 -2.42 -2.61
CA VAL A 112 5.29 -1.41 -1.65
C VAL A 112 3.99 -0.79 -2.17
N PHE A 113 3.00 -0.65 -1.28
CA PHE A 113 1.77 0.09 -1.54
C PHE A 113 1.69 1.25 -0.55
N ILE A 114 1.55 2.47 -1.07
CA ILE A 114 1.48 3.69 -0.25
C ILE A 114 0.13 4.35 -0.46
N ASP A 115 -0.67 4.44 0.60
CA ASP A 115 -1.94 5.14 0.61
C ASP A 115 -2.13 5.88 1.95
N GLY A 116 -1.10 6.60 2.37
CA GLY A 116 -1.10 7.32 3.64
C GLY A 116 -1.40 8.81 3.51
N GLN A 117 -0.78 9.59 4.39
CA GLN A 117 -0.93 11.04 4.41
C GLN A 117 -0.16 11.65 3.23
N LYS A 118 -0.88 12.25 2.29
CA LYS A 118 -0.34 12.69 0.99
C LYS A 118 0.88 13.61 1.11
N SER A 119 0.84 14.57 2.06
CA SER A 119 1.96 15.50 2.26
C SER A 119 3.24 14.81 2.77
N GLN A 120 3.15 13.57 3.25
CA GLN A 120 4.28 12.81 3.81
C GLN A 120 4.87 11.79 2.81
N TYR A 121 4.38 11.73 1.59
CA TYR A 121 4.82 10.71 0.63
C TYR A 121 6.33 10.78 0.34
N GLY A 122 6.91 11.99 0.30
CA GLY A 122 8.36 12.14 0.15
C GLY A 122 9.14 11.50 1.30
N GLU A 123 8.68 11.72 2.55
CA GLU A 123 9.29 11.11 3.74
C GLU A 123 9.15 9.58 3.72
N TYR A 124 8.00 9.08 3.27
CA TYR A 124 7.80 7.62 3.14
C TYR A 124 8.82 7.04 2.15
N MET A 125 9.07 7.71 1.03
CA MET A 125 10.06 7.25 0.05
C MET A 125 11.47 7.18 0.67
N GLU A 126 11.87 8.18 1.46
CA GLU A 126 13.16 8.17 2.17
C GLU A 126 13.29 6.99 3.15
N ILE A 127 12.18 6.62 3.77
CA ILE A 127 12.15 5.51 4.73
C ILE A 127 12.26 4.16 4.00
N ILE A 128 11.43 3.96 2.98
CA ILE A 128 11.40 2.67 2.28
C ILE A 128 12.68 2.41 1.47
N GLU A 129 13.39 3.46 1.05
CA GLU A 129 14.69 3.34 0.39
C GLU A 129 15.66 2.45 1.20
N LYS A 130 15.52 2.43 2.51
CA LYS A 130 16.38 1.66 3.42
C LYS A 130 16.14 0.15 3.38
N ILE A 131 15.01 -0.28 2.79
CA ILE A 131 14.57 -1.69 2.78
C ILE A 131 14.12 -2.17 1.41
N THR A 132 14.25 -1.34 0.38
CA THR A 132 13.89 -1.67 -1.00
C THR A 132 15.15 -1.84 -1.86
N SER A 133 14.96 -2.36 -3.06
CA SER A 133 16.01 -2.54 -4.07
C SER A 133 15.56 -1.87 -5.37
N PRO A 134 16.46 -1.75 -6.37
CA PRO A 134 16.06 -1.24 -7.69
C PRO A 134 14.97 -2.06 -8.39
N HIS A 135 14.69 -3.27 -7.90
CA HIS A 135 13.66 -4.14 -8.47
C HIS A 135 12.33 -4.09 -7.72
N THR A 136 12.28 -3.38 -6.58
CA THR A 136 11.05 -3.25 -5.79
C THR A 136 10.00 -2.48 -6.60
N VAL A 137 8.83 -3.06 -6.76
CA VAL A 137 7.70 -2.35 -7.38
C VAL A 137 7.03 -1.49 -6.32
N ILE A 138 6.87 -0.19 -6.60
CA ILE A 138 6.23 0.73 -5.68
C ILE A 138 4.99 1.30 -6.36
N VAL A 139 3.85 1.22 -5.66
CA VAL A 139 2.57 1.78 -6.10
C VAL A 139 2.15 2.83 -5.08
N ILE A 140 1.86 4.02 -5.56
CA ILE A 140 1.45 5.16 -4.71
C ILE A 140 0.06 5.59 -5.17
N ASP A 141 -0.91 5.55 -4.26
CA ASP A 141 -2.31 5.86 -4.59
C ASP A 141 -2.61 7.36 -4.45
N ASP A 142 -3.72 7.78 -5.08
CA ASP A 142 -4.27 9.14 -5.00
C ASP A 142 -3.33 10.23 -5.54
N VAL A 143 -2.62 9.96 -6.63
CA VAL A 143 -1.59 10.90 -7.10
C VAL A 143 -2.11 11.96 -8.09
N ILE A 144 -3.30 11.79 -8.65
CA ILE A 144 -3.89 12.79 -9.55
C ILE A 144 -4.74 13.77 -8.75
N LYS A 145 -5.72 13.27 -8.01
CA LYS A 145 -6.66 14.07 -7.21
C LYS A 145 -5.95 14.96 -6.19
N TYR A 146 -4.91 14.43 -5.56
CA TYR A 146 -4.18 15.16 -4.51
C TYR A 146 -2.82 15.68 -4.97
N TYR A 147 -2.65 15.88 -6.28
CA TYR A 147 -1.38 16.34 -6.87
C TYR A 147 -0.76 17.51 -6.09
N ASN A 148 -1.56 18.50 -5.71
CA ASN A 148 -1.09 19.70 -5.01
C ASN A 148 -0.50 19.40 -3.62
N LYS A 149 -0.76 18.22 -3.05
CA LYS A 149 -0.24 17.82 -1.74
C LYS A 149 1.04 16.99 -1.85
N LEU A 150 1.51 16.68 -3.08
CA LEU A 150 2.57 15.71 -3.32
C LEU A 150 3.93 16.36 -3.60
N ILE A 151 4.06 17.64 -3.29
CA ILE A 151 5.30 18.39 -3.56
C ILE A 151 6.56 17.69 -3.01
N UNK A 152 6.50 17.02 -1.96
CA UNK A 152 7.45 16.38 -1.40
C UNK A 152 7.87 15.28 -2.09
N LEU A 153 6.88 14.52 -2.51
CA LEU A 153 7.16 13.35 -3.34
C LEU A 153 7.93 13.70 -4.61
N TYR A 154 7.42 14.66 -5.35
CA TYR A 154 8.06 15.05 -6.61
C TYR A 154 9.49 15.57 -6.43
N UNK A 155 9.74 16.06 -5.37
CA UNK A 155 10.90 16.50 -5.07
C UNK A 155 11.83 15.51 -4.85
N TYR A 156 11.51 14.54 -4.10
CA TYR A 156 12.31 13.34 -3.86
C TYR A 156 12.63 12.61 -5.18
N LEU A 157 11.61 12.36 -5.97
CA LEU A 157 11.77 11.63 -7.24
C LEU A 157 12.75 12.32 -8.18
N GLU A 158 12.66 13.64 -8.29
CA GLU A 158 13.58 14.43 -9.13
C GLU A 158 15.01 14.38 -8.59
N LYS A 159 15.19 14.61 -7.31
CA LYS A 159 16.50 14.59 -6.64
C LYS A 159 17.20 13.23 -6.84
N LYS A 160 16.44 12.17 -6.76
CA LYS A 160 16.97 10.80 -6.89
C LYS A 160 16.96 10.30 -8.33
N GLN A 161 16.49 11.08 -9.28
CA GLN A 161 16.38 10.73 -10.71
C GLN A 161 15.59 9.43 -10.90
N ILE A 162 14.50 9.26 -10.12
CA ILE A 162 13.65 8.08 -10.17
C ILE A 162 12.60 8.25 -11.28
N ASN A 163 12.60 7.31 -12.22
CA ASN A 163 11.58 7.25 -13.25
C ASN A 163 10.30 6.63 -12.70
N TYR A 164 9.17 7.21 -13.07
CA TYR A 164 7.85 6.74 -12.65
C TYR A 164 6.84 6.89 -13.79
N LYS A 165 5.72 6.24 -13.64
CA LYS A 165 4.59 6.36 -14.56
C LYS A 165 3.33 6.62 -13.74
N VAL A 166 2.51 7.57 -14.20
CA VAL A 166 1.19 7.80 -13.60
C VAL A 166 0.15 7.12 -14.48
N VAL A 167 -0.71 6.34 -13.86
CA VAL A 167 -1.79 5.60 -14.53
C VAL A 167 -3.12 6.10 -13.99
N GLN A 168 -3.90 6.73 -14.84
CA GLN A 168 -5.25 7.17 -14.46
C GLN A 168 -6.16 5.94 -14.40
N LEU A 169 -6.78 5.72 -13.24
CA LEU A 169 -7.67 4.57 -13.01
C LEU A 169 -9.14 4.98 -12.93
N GLU A 170 -9.40 6.23 -12.58
CA GLU A 170 -10.73 6.81 -12.43
C GLU A 170 -10.76 8.17 -13.09
N PRO A 171 -11.95 8.75 -13.35
CA PRO A 171 -12.03 10.04 -14.03
C PRO A 171 -11.22 11.17 -13.38
N ASP A 172 -11.08 11.13 -12.04
CA ASP A 172 -10.41 12.17 -11.28
C ASP A 172 -9.18 11.69 -10.49
N ASP A 173 -8.83 10.39 -10.57
CA ASP A 173 -7.68 9.91 -9.80
C ASP A 173 -6.95 8.72 -10.46
N GLY A 174 -5.80 8.39 -9.86
CA GLY A 174 -4.95 7.31 -10.34
C GLY A 174 -3.75 7.07 -9.44
N VAL A 175 -2.90 6.18 -9.91
CA VAL A 175 -1.73 5.72 -9.15
C VAL A 175 -0.43 6.07 -9.85
N MET A 176 0.63 6.23 -9.08
CA MET A 176 1.99 6.29 -9.61
C MET A 176 2.65 4.91 -9.43
N ILE A 177 3.42 4.49 -10.42
CA ILE A 177 4.18 3.23 -10.37
C ILE A 177 5.65 3.50 -10.60
N ILE A 178 6.49 2.86 -9.81
CA ILE A 178 7.95 2.87 -9.94
C ILE A 178 8.41 1.42 -10.10
N ASN A 179 9.37 1.20 -11.00
CA ASN A 179 10.03 -0.10 -11.26
C ASN A 179 9.10 -1.21 -11.76
N SER A 180 7.97 -0.87 -12.34
CA SER A 180 7.16 -1.84 -13.06
C SER A 180 7.18 -1.53 -14.55
N GLU A 181 7.69 -2.45 -15.35
CA GLU A 181 7.53 -2.38 -16.80
C GLU A 181 6.08 -2.73 -17.14
N LEU A 182 5.24 -1.71 -17.21
CA LEU A 182 3.95 -1.87 -17.83
C LEU A 182 4.17 -1.73 -19.34
N ARG A 183 4.34 -2.86 -19.99
CA ARG A 183 4.18 -2.86 -21.45
C ARG A 183 2.70 -2.63 -21.71
N THR A 184 2.39 -1.52 -22.32
CA THR A 184 1.06 -1.20 -22.82
C THR A 184 0.65 -2.25 -23.86
#